data_1c24441b273dd02b8faa07bf9295e55a
#
_entry.id   1c24441b273dd02b8faa07bf9295e55a
#
_cell.length_a   1.000
_cell.length_b   1.000
_cell.length_c   1.000
_cell.angle_alpha   90.00
_cell.angle_beta   90.00
_cell.angle_gamma   90.00
#
_symmetry.space_group_name_H-M   'P 1'
#
loop_
_entity.id
_entity.type
_entity.pdbx_description
1 polymer ?
#
loop_
_entity_poly.entity_id
_entity_poly.type
_entity_poly.pdbx_seq_one_letter_code
_entity_poly.pdbx_strand_id
1 'polypeptide(L)'
;MKLVLKILFISFIATSTMFADEIKVFDFTKAELSKLEVRKVRGADNKTVYTVGTNENGAFLKSVADNAASGLGKEIKIDLNKTPFINITWKVEKDLFGIKENTKKGHDYAARVFVIKKTGATPLSNRAINYVFSSNNEVGSNWPSPYTKKSIDNVLASTKKNLNEWITVKANVKDDFKKFHNLDVNELDGLAIMSDTDNSKMKSIAYFQNIYFSTE
;
A
#
# COMPACT_ATOMS: atom_id res chain seq x y z
N MET A 1 -30.15 69.66 9.67
CA MET A 1 -29.17 68.72 10.16
C MET A 1 -29.59 67.31 9.70
N LYS A 2 -29.00 66.78 8.58
CA LYS A 2 -29.34 65.45 8.00
C LYS A 2 -28.36 64.42 8.54
N LEU A 3 -28.85 63.43 9.26
CA LEU A 3 -28.08 62.30 9.79
C LEU A 3 -27.89 61.27 8.69
N VAL A 4 -26.65 61.06 8.22
CA VAL A 4 -26.29 60.03 7.24
C VAL A 4 -25.90 58.77 8.00
N LEU A 5 -26.80 57.75 7.98
CA LEU A 5 -26.55 56.41 8.54
C LEU A 5 -25.64 55.62 7.58
N LYS A 6 -24.35 55.42 7.93
CA LYS A 6 -23.46 54.51 7.18
C LYS A 6 -23.74 53.09 7.61
N ILE A 7 -24.36 52.31 6.72
CA ILE A 7 -24.52 50.85 6.88
C ILE A 7 -23.21 50.18 6.47
N LEU A 8 -22.54 49.54 7.45
CA LEU A 8 -21.32 48.75 7.23
C LEU A 8 -21.75 47.33 6.80
N PHE A 9 -21.52 47.01 5.53
CA PHE A 9 -21.72 45.64 5.05
C PHE A 9 -20.50 44.80 5.46
N ILE A 10 -20.67 43.93 6.49
CA ILE A 10 -19.68 42.92 6.82
C ILE A 10 -19.95 41.72 5.92
N SER A 11 -19.09 41.54 4.89
CA SER A 11 -19.08 40.38 4.04
C SER A 11 -18.50 39.19 4.82
N PHE A 12 -19.36 38.25 5.20
CA PHE A 12 -18.93 36.97 5.79
C PHE A 12 -18.44 36.07 4.64
N ILE A 13 -17.11 35.97 4.48
CA ILE A 13 -16.51 34.97 3.59
C ILE A 13 -16.57 33.63 4.32
N ALA A 14 -17.55 32.80 3.97
CA ALA A 14 -17.60 31.41 4.41
C ALA A 14 -16.48 30.65 3.66
N THR A 15 -15.36 30.41 4.31
CA THR A 15 -14.35 29.44 3.84
C THR A 15 -14.91 28.06 4.04
N SER A 16 -15.45 27.45 2.98
CA SER A 16 -15.74 26.02 2.97
C SER A 16 -14.42 25.27 3.06
N THR A 17 -14.11 24.66 4.20
CA THR A 17 -13.08 23.63 4.30
C THR A 17 -13.56 22.44 3.48
N MET A 18 -13.07 22.27 2.27
CA MET A 18 -13.22 21.02 1.53
C MET A 18 -12.39 19.98 2.31
N PHE A 19 -13.08 19.08 3.00
CA PHE A 19 -12.43 17.86 3.48
C PHE A 19 -12.07 17.05 2.23
N ALA A 20 -10.80 16.70 2.08
CA ALA A 20 -10.37 15.80 1.03
C ALA A 20 -11.10 14.46 1.24
N ASP A 21 -11.72 13.93 0.17
CA ASP A 21 -12.36 12.62 0.23
C ASP A 21 -11.29 11.56 0.50
N GLU A 22 -11.40 10.83 1.61
CA GLU A 22 -10.51 9.74 1.96
C GLU A 22 -11.29 8.42 1.99
N ILE A 23 -10.73 7.39 1.35
CA ILE A 23 -11.29 6.04 1.36
C ILE A 23 -10.33 5.13 2.10
N LYS A 24 -10.64 4.84 3.37
CA LYS A 24 -9.87 3.90 4.18
C LYS A 24 -10.04 2.48 3.66
N VAL A 25 -8.93 1.78 3.43
CA VAL A 25 -8.95 0.42 2.87
C VAL A 25 -8.98 -0.64 3.96
N PHE A 26 -8.16 -0.51 5.00
CA PHE A 26 -8.09 -1.45 6.12
C PHE A 26 -8.25 -0.75 7.45
N ASP A 27 -8.99 -1.36 8.39
CA ASP A 27 -9.17 -0.86 9.76
C ASP A 27 -8.17 -1.49 10.74
N PHE A 28 -7.53 -2.59 10.35
CA PHE A 28 -6.61 -3.39 11.17
C PHE A 28 -7.16 -3.76 12.55
N THR A 29 -8.48 -3.99 12.62
CA THR A 29 -9.12 -4.50 13.83
C THR A 29 -9.10 -6.02 13.86
N LYS A 30 -9.26 -6.61 15.06
CA LYS A 30 -9.42 -8.07 15.19
C LYS A 30 -10.65 -8.57 14.41
N ALA A 31 -11.73 -7.79 14.40
CA ALA A 31 -12.96 -8.12 13.69
C ALA A 31 -12.75 -8.11 12.16
N GLU A 32 -11.96 -7.18 11.61
CA GLU A 32 -11.61 -7.20 10.20
C GLU A 32 -10.68 -8.37 9.87
N LEU A 33 -9.59 -8.55 10.66
CA LEU A 33 -8.62 -9.62 10.42
C LEU A 33 -9.27 -11.02 10.42
N SER A 34 -10.27 -11.24 11.28
CA SER A 34 -11.01 -12.52 11.33
C SER A 34 -11.83 -12.81 10.07
N LYS A 35 -12.15 -11.78 9.28
CA LYS A 35 -12.89 -11.91 8.00
C LYS A 35 -11.99 -12.00 6.79
N LEU A 36 -10.71 -11.62 6.93
CA LEU A 36 -9.74 -11.68 5.84
C LEU A 36 -9.09 -13.07 5.81
N GLU A 37 -9.04 -13.65 4.62
CA GLU A 37 -8.35 -14.94 4.42
C GLU A 37 -6.85 -14.70 4.26
N VAL A 38 -6.06 -15.36 5.11
CA VAL A 38 -4.59 -15.43 4.93
C VAL A 38 -4.28 -16.46 3.84
N ARG A 39 -4.01 -15.98 2.64
CA ARG A 39 -3.72 -16.82 1.46
C ARG A 39 -2.24 -17.10 1.35
N LYS A 40 -1.85 -18.37 1.56
CA LYS A 40 -0.47 -18.83 1.37
C LYS A 40 -0.10 -18.79 -0.12
N VAL A 41 1.11 -18.31 -0.41
CA VAL A 41 1.68 -18.38 -1.76
C VAL A 41 1.94 -19.83 -2.14
N ARG A 42 1.65 -20.21 -3.38
CA ARG A 42 1.90 -21.55 -3.88
C ARG A 42 3.40 -21.84 -3.86
N GLY A 43 3.80 -22.90 -3.19
CA GLY A 43 5.20 -23.33 -3.05
C GLY A 43 5.90 -22.80 -1.79
N ALA A 44 5.30 -21.86 -1.06
CA ALA A 44 5.87 -21.44 0.22
C ALA A 44 5.74 -22.57 1.28
N ASP A 45 6.73 -22.69 2.15
CA ASP A 45 6.72 -23.69 3.22
C ASP A 45 5.70 -23.31 4.31
N ASN A 46 5.74 -22.05 4.76
CA ASN A 46 4.94 -21.53 5.84
C ASN A 46 4.06 -20.35 5.42
N LYS A 47 3.07 -20.03 6.24
CA LYS A 47 2.31 -18.79 6.17
C LYS A 47 2.98 -17.72 7.04
N THR A 48 2.99 -16.48 6.55
CA THR A 48 3.27 -15.30 7.37
C THR A 48 2.25 -15.19 8.48
N VAL A 49 2.70 -14.89 9.69
CA VAL A 49 1.85 -14.65 10.85
C VAL A 49 1.45 -13.19 10.89
N TYR A 50 0.14 -12.95 10.90
CA TYR A 50 -0.44 -11.61 11.00
C TYR A 50 -1.16 -11.45 12.33
N THR A 51 -0.86 -10.36 13.05
CA THR A 51 -1.50 -10.00 14.31
C THR A 51 -1.85 -8.51 14.32
N VAL A 52 -2.90 -8.13 15.03
CA VAL A 52 -3.26 -6.72 15.18
C VAL A 52 -2.81 -6.20 16.54
N GLY A 53 -2.41 -4.94 16.56
CA GLY A 53 -2.04 -4.19 17.76
C GLY A 53 -2.54 -2.76 17.67
N THR A 54 -2.25 -1.96 18.70
CA THR A 54 -2.57 -0.54 18.76
C THR A 54 -1.37 0.26 19.24
N ASN A 55 -1.23 1.48 18.75
CA ASN A 55 -0.33 2.50 19.27
C ASN A 55 -1.08 3.83 19.40
N GLU A 56 -0.41 4.92 19.69
CA GLU A 56 -0.99 6.26 19.81
C GLU A 56 -1.71 6.75 18.54
N ASN A 57 -1.31 6.25 17.36
CA ASN A 57 -1.90 6.60 16.06
C ASN A 57 -2.99 5.62 15.61
N GLY A 58 -3.39 4.68 16.46
CA GLY A 58 -4.49 3.74 16.21
C GLY A 58 -4.06 2.29 15.98
N ALA A 59 -4.92 1.52 15.32
CA ALA A 59 -4.68 0.11 15.06
C ALA A 59 -3.65 -0.11 13.94
N PHE A 60 -2.86 -1.17 14.07
CA PHE A 60 -1.89 -1.62 13.06
C PHE A 60 -1.92 -3.13 12.88
N LEU A 61 -1.48 -3.59 11.72
CA LEU A 61 -1.19 -4.99 11.42
C LEU A 61 0.32 -5.23 11.58
N LYS A 62 0.72 -6.18 12.42
CA LYS A 62 2.08 -6.72 12.49
C LYS A 62 2.16 -7.97 11.64
N SER A 63 3.19 -8.09 10.81
CA SER A 63 3.53 -9.28 10.02
C SER A 63 4.88 -9.84 10.46
N VAL A 64 4.94 -11.17 10.64
CA VAL A 64 6.17 -11.92 10.90
C VAL A 64 6.26 -13.01 9.85
N ALA A 65 7.19 -12.88 8.91
CA ALA A 65 7.50 -13.89 7.92
C ALA A 65 8.81 -14.58 8.29
N ASP A 66 8.80 -15.90 8.41
CA ASP A 66 9.96 -16.75 8.75
C ASP A 66 9.95 -17.94 7.79
N ASN A 67 10.77 -17.90 6.73
CA ASN A 67 10.66 -18.82 5.60
C ASN A 67 9.20 -19.01 5.18
N ALA A 68 8.50 -17.91 4.97
CA ALA A 68 7.04 -17.86 4.85
C ALA A 68 6.61 -16.88 3.78
N ALA A 69 5.47 -17.16 3.14
CA ALA A 69 4.81 -16.20 2.27
C ALA A 69 3.30 -16.37 2.31
N SER A 70 2.62 -15.30 2.64
CA SER A 70 1.17 -15.20 2.50
C SER A 70 0.73 -13.73 2.44
N GLY A 71 -0.46 -13.51 1.89
CA GLY A 71 -1.05 -12.19 1.78
C GLY A 71 -2.46 -12.13 2.33
N LEU A 72 -2.90 -10.93 2.64
CA LEU A 72 -4.27 -10.56 3.01
C LEU A 72 -4.85 -9.72 1.88
N GLY A 73 -5.81 -10.27 1.15
CA GLY A 73 -6.46 -9.58 0.03
C GLY A 73 -7.83 -9.04 0.41
N LYS A 74 -8.19 -7.90 -0.19
CA LYS A 74 -9.52 -7.29 -0.09
C LYS A 74 -9.99 -6.88 -1.49
N GLU A 75 -11.15 -7.40 -1.91
CA GLU A 75 -11.84 -6.87 -3.08
C GLU A 75 -12.48 -5.54 -2.68
N ILE A 76 -12.14 -4.49 -3.40
CA ILE A 76 -12.64 -3.14 -3.17
C ILE A 76 -12.57 -2.35 -4.48
N LYS A 77 -13.60 -1.58 -4.77
CA LYS A 77 -13.65 -0.67 -5.90
C LYS A 77 -13.22 0.72 -5.47
N ILE A 78 -12.19 1.25 -6.11
CA ILE A 78 -11.68 2.61 -5.87
C ILE A 78 -11.74 3.38 -7.18
N ASP A 79 -12.49 4.48 -7.21
CA ASP A 79 -12.55 5.40 -8.35
C ASP A 79 -11.30 6.29 -8.36
N LEU A 80 -10.34 5.95 -9.23
CA LEU A 80 -9.07 6.68 -9.39
C LEU A 80 -9.23 8.04 -10.08
N ASN A 81 -10.43 8.38 -10.60
CA ASN A 81 -10.68 9.74 -11.08
C ASN A 81 -10.97 10.71 -9.92
N LYS A 82 -11.43 10.17 -8.78
CA LYS A 82 -11.72 10.94 -7.56
C LYS A 82 -10.57 10.88 -6.57
N THR A 83 -10.09 9.68 -6.27
CA THR A 83 -9.05 9.44 -5.26
C THR A 83 -7.88 8.65 -5.86
N PRO A 84 -7.02 9.29 -6.68
CA PRO A 84 -5.93 8.60 -7.38
C PRO A 84 -4.73 8.25 -6.49
N PHE A 85 -4.59 8.91 -5.33
CA PHE A 85 -3.43 8.73 -4.47
C PHE A 85 -3.64 7.67 -3.42
N ILE A 86 -2.80 6.64 -3.40
CA ILE A 86 -2.69 5.73 -2.27
C ILE A 86 -1.70 6.29 -1.25
N ASN A 87 -2.08 6.25 0.02
CA ASN A 87 -1.23 6.58 1.16
C ASN A 87 -1.03 5.31 1.98
N ILE A 88 0.23 5.01 2.33
CA ILE A 88 0.60 3.81 3.06
C ILE A 88 1.48 4.21 4.24
N THR A 89 1.02 3.98 5.47
CA THR A 89 1.84 4.10 6.67
C THR A 89 2.33 2.72 7.06
N TRP A 90 3.64 2.54 7.10
CA TRP A 90 4.27 1.26 7.39
C TRP A 90 5.60 1.40 8.13
N LYS A 91 6.09 0.30 8.67
CA LYS A 91 7.39 0.19 9.32
C LYS A 91 8.00 -1.18 9.05
N VAL A 92 9.29 -1.24 8.75
CA VAL A 92 10.08 -2.48 8.73
C VAL A 92 11.01 -2.47 9.94
N GLU A 93 10.80 -3.42 10.87
CA GLU A 93 11.62 -3.60 12.07
C GLU A 93 12.80 -4.53 11.79
N LYS A 94 12.56 -5.59 11.01
CA LYS A 94 13.60 -6.54 10.58
C LYS A 94 13.51 -6.72 9.07
N ASP A 95 14.55 -6.31 8.37
CA ASP A 95 14.64 -6.31 6.93
C ASP A 95 15.30 -7.58 6.34
N LEU A 96 15.48 -7.57 5.02
CA LEU A 96 16.06 -8.65 4.22
C LEU A 96 17.33 -8.16 3.52
N PHE A 97 18.23 -7.56 4.27
CA PHE A 97 19.48 -7.03 3.71
C PHE A 97 20.31 -8.11 3.01
N GLY A 98 20.89 -7.76 1.86
CA GLY A 98 21.81 -8.61 1.08
C GLY A 98 21.16 -9.47 -0.02
N ILE A 99 19.82 -9.48 -0.14
CA ILE A 99 19.14 -10.19 -1.24
C ILE A 99 19.06 -9.34 -2.51
N LYS A 100 18.91 -10.00 -3.68
CA LYS A 100 18.69 -9.35 -4.98
C LYS A 100 17.20 -9.39 -5.32
N GLU A 101 16.44 -8.39 -4.88
CA GLU A 101 14.97 -8.33 -4.96
C GLU A 101 14.40 -8.45 -6.38
N ASN A 102 15.16 -8.08 -7.41
CA ASN A 102 14.77 -8.20 -8.82
C ASN A 102 15.02 -9.58 -9.44
N THR A 103 15.36 -10.59 -8.63
CA THR A 103 15.60 -11.98 -9.07
C THR A 103 14.66 -12.94 -8.38
N LYS A 104 14.33 -14.08 -8.99
CA LYS A 104 13.45 -15.09 -8.37
C LYS A 104 13.95 -15.54 -6.99
N LYS A 105 15.25 -15.68 -6.81
CA LYS A 105 15.86 -16.15 -5.55
C LYS A 105 15.75 -15.12 -4.42
N GLY A 106 15.66 -13.84 -4.74
CA GLY A 106 15.60 -12.77 -3.76
C GLY A 106 14.34 -11.91 -3.85
N HIS A 107 13.27 -12.39 -4.51
CA HIS A 107 12.01 -11.63 -4.66
C HIS A 107 11.16 -11.73 -3.39
N ASP A 108 11.72 -11.26 -2.30
CA ASP A 108 11.10 -11.20 -0.98
C ASP A 108 11.08 -9.76 -0.47
N TYR A 109 10.02 -9.41 0.25
CA TYR A 109 9.85 -8.08 0.83
C TYR A 109 9.26 -8.18 2.23
N ALA A 110 9.87 -7.48 3.18
CA ALA A 110 9.32 -7.40 4.54
C ALA A 110 7.93 -6.75 4.56
N ALA A 111 7.71 -5.75 3.68
CA ALA A 111 6.41 -5.10 3.54
C ALA A 111 6.14 -4.74 2.08
N ARG A 112 4.95 -5.10 1.59
CA ARG A 112 4.45 -4.71 0.27
C ARG A 112 2.93 -4.60 0.23
N VAL A 113 2.44 -3.69 -0.63
CA VAL A 113 1.02 -3.46 -0.88
C VAL A 113 0.78 -3.55 -2.39
N PHE A 114 -0.11 -4.45 -2.80
CA PHE A 114 -0.53 -4.58 -4.18
C PHE A 114 -1.78 -3.76 -4.43
N VAL A 115 -1.80 -3.04 -5.55
CA VAL A 115 -3.02 -2.48 -6.16
C VAL A 115 -3.30 -3.26 -7.43
N ILE A 116 -4.55 -3.71 -7.60
CA ILE A 116 -4.90 -4.73 -8.59
C ILE A 116 -6.01 -4.24 -9.52
N LYS A 117 -5.76 -4.36 -10.83
CA LYS A 117 -6.76 -4.19 -11.89
C LYS A 117 -7.06 -5.52 -12.57
N LYS A 118 -8.32 -5.94 -12.54
CA LYS A 118 -8.81 -7.10 -13.33
C LYS A 118 -8.89 -6.66 -14.80
N THR A 119 -8.14 -7.33 -15.68
CA THR A 119 -8.10 -7.00 -17.13
C THR A 119 -8.60 -8.13 -18.01
N GLY A 120 -9.25 -9.15 -17.44
CA GLY A 120 -9.84 -10.27 -18.14
C GLY A 120 -10.51 -11.26 -17.20
N ALA A 121 -10.98 -12.37 -17.77
CA ALA A 121 -11.83 -13.34 -17.07
C ALA A 121 -11.12 -14.17 -16.00
N THR A 122 -9.79 -14.21 -15.98
CA THR A 122 -9.03 -15.02 -15.02
C THR A 122 -8.06 -14.15 -14.19
N PRO A 123 -7.72 -14.57 -12.96
CA PRO A 123 -6.70 -13.87 -12.16
C PRO A 123 -5.35 -13.74 -12.87
N LEU A 124 -5.02 -14.65 -13.78
CA LEU A 124 -3.78 -14.61 -14.57
C LEU A 124 -3.73 -13.44 -15.56
N SER A 125 -4.86 -12.83 -15.90
CA SER A 125 -4.91 -11.64 -16.75
C SER A 125 -4.73 -10.35 -15.99
N ASN A 126 -4.84 -10.33 -14.65
CA ASN A 126 -4.75 -9.12 -13.83
C ASN A 126 -3.43 -8.37 -14.05
N ARG A 127 -3.48 -7.05 -13.90
CA ARG A 127 -2.31 -6.17 -13.78
C ARG A 127 -2.20 -5.69 -12.35
N ALA A 128 -0.99 -5.63 -11.83
CA ALA A 128 -0.74 -5.16 -10.49
C ALA A 128 0.47 -4.22 -10.45
N ILE A 129 0.41 -3.26 -9.54
CA ILE A 129 1.57 -2.54 -9.08
C ILE A 129 1.79 -2.97 -7.63
N ASN A 130 3.01 -3.34 -7.33
CA ASN A 130 3.45 -3.81 -6.04
C ASN A 130 4.32 -2.72 -5.42
N TYR A 131 3.73 -1.92 -4.55
CA TYR A 131 4.48 -0.92 -3.78
C TYR A 131 5.26 -1.63 -2.68
N VAL A 132 6.57 -1.46 -2.67
CA VAL A 132 7.47 -2.19 -1.77
C VAL A 132 8.28 -1.29 -0.86
N PHE A 133 8.49 -1.76 0.37
CA PHE A 133 9.51 -1.27 1.27
C PHE A 133 10.77 -2.14 1.02
N SER A 134 11.69 -1.63 0.22
CA SER A 134 12.88 -2.39 -0.18
C SER A 134 13.91 -2.44 0.94
N SER A 135 14.57 -3.58 1.08
CA SER A 135 15.71 -3.75 1.97
C SER A 135 17.05 -3.40 1.30
N ASN A 136 17.09 -3.31 -0.04
CA ASN A 136 18.37 -3.24 -0.77
C ASN A 136 18.43 -2.16 -1.85
N ASN A 137 17.27 -1.62 -2.28
CA ASN A 137 17.20 -0.67 -3.40
C ASN A 137 16.74 0.72 -2.94
N GLU A 138 17.06 1.72 -3.75
CA GLU A 138 16.67 3.10 -3.48
C GLU A 138 15.22 3.36 -3.90
N VAL A 139 14.58 4.34 -3.23
CA VAL A 139 13.25 4.85 -3.59
C VAL A 139 13.23 5.31 -5.05
N GLY A 140 12.17 4.98 -5.77
CA GLY A 140 11.99 5.25 -7.20
C GLY A 140 12.51 4.15 -8.12
N SER A 141 13.29 3.18 -7.62
CA SER A 141 13.67 1.98 -8.38
C SER A 141 12.42 1.15 -8.67
N ASN A 142 12.36 0.56 -9.87
CA ASN A 142 11.24 -0.30 -10.25
C ASN A 142 11.69 -1.35 -11.27
N TRP A 143 10.99 -2.49 -11.30
CA TRP A 143 11.23 -3.59 -12.24
C TRP A 143 10.02 -4.50 -12.36
N PRO A 144 9.86 -5.20 -13.49
CA PRO A 144 8.86 -6.26 -13.60
C PRO A 144 9.17 -7.39 -12.62
N SER A 145 8.15 -7.91 -11.96
CA SER A 145 8.31 -9.09 -11.12
C SER A 145 8.99 -10.22 -11.89
N PRO A 146 9.97 -10.92 -11.31
CA PRO A 146 10.68 -12.03 -11.97
C PRO A 146 9.77 -13.24 -12.26
N TYR A 147 8.55 -13.24 -11.73
CA TYR A 147 7.55 -14.28 -11.98
C TYR A 147 6.56 -13.90 -13.09
N THR A 148 6.31 -12.60 -13.29
CA THR A 148 5.37 -12.14 -14.33
C THR A 148 5.56 -10.65 -14.65
N LYS A 149 5.59 -10.32 -15.93
CA LYS A 149 5.60 -8.92 -16.39
C LYS A 149 4.27 -8.17 -16.13
N LYS A 150 3.25 -8.88 -15.63
CA LYS A 150 1.94 -8.31 -15.28
C LYS A 150 1.91 -7.68 -13.89
N SER A 151 2.97 -7.81 -13.12
CA SER A 151 3.18 -7.13 -11.84
C SER A 151 4.49 -6.36 -11.90
N ILE A 152 4.46 -5.11 -11.47
CA ILE A 152 5.65 -4.25 -11.39
C ILE A 152 5.92 -3.96 -9.92
N ASP A 153 7.14 -4.20 -9.47
CA ASP A 153 7.62 -3.78 -8.17
C ASP A 153 8.09 -2.33 -8.27
N ASN A 154 7.57 -1.46 -7.42
CA ASN A 154 7.90 -0.03 -7.35
C ASN A 154 8.29 0.33 -5.91
N VAL A 155 9.53 0.73 -5.72
CA VAL A 155 10.10 1.05 -4.39
C VAL A 155 9.62 2.41 -3.93
N LEU A 156 8.76 2.44 -2.89
CA LEU A 156 8.30 3.68 -2.25
C LEU A 156 9.06 4.00 -0.95
N ALA A 157 9.69 3.01 -0.34
CA ALA A 157 10.49 3.17 0.87
C ALA A 157 11.71 2.24 0.87
N SER A 158 12.74 2.60 1.64
CA SER A 158 13.96 1.80 1.73
C SER A 158 14.46 1.74 3.17
N THR A 159 14.83 0.53 3.64
CA THR A 159 15.40 0.34 4.99
C THR A 159 16.79 0.96 5.14
N LYS A 160 17.46 1.27 4.04
CA LYS A 160 18.70 2.05 4.06
C LYS A 160 18.54 3.42 4.73
N LYS A 161 17.31 3.98 4.72
CA LYS A 161 17.00 5.29 5.31
C LYS A 161 16.07 5.17 6.52
N ASN A 162 15.11 4.26 6.48
CA ASN A 162 13.97 4.23 7.41
C ASN A 162 13.79 2.88 8.11
N LEU A 163 14.88 2.16 8.42
CA LEU A 163 14.77 0.94 9.22
C LEU A 163 14.25 1.27 10.62
N ASN A 164 13.23 0.50 11.05
CA ASN A 164 12.56 0.64 12.35
C ASN A 164 11.85 1.99 12.60
N GLU A 165 11.51 2.71 11.52
CA GLU A 165 10.77 3.96 11.58
C GLU A 165 9.37 3.81 10.97
N TRP A 166 8.36 4.43 11.58
CA TRP A 166 7.07 4.63 10.96
C TRP A 166 7.16 5.75 9.94
N ILE A 167 6.84 5.43 8.69
CA ILE A 167 6.80 6.41 7.61
C ILE A 167 5.50 6.28 6.83
N THR A 168 5.03 7.42 6.30
CA THR A 168 3.92 7.46 5.35
C THR A 168 4.47 7.83 3.97
N VAL A 169 4.10 7.02 2.98
CA VAL A 169 4.44 7.25 1.57
C VAL A 169 3.18 7.45 0.77
N LYS A 170 3.30 8.14 -0.37
CA LYS A 170 2.19 8.44 -1.28
C LYS A 170 2.60 8.10 -2.71
N ALA A 171 1.66 7.54 -3.50
CA ALA A 171 1.83 7.31 -4.92
C ALA A 171 0.54 7.60 -5.70
N ASN A 172 0.65 8.15 -6.89
CA ASN A 172 -0.48 8.29 -7.82
C ASN A 172 -0.67 6.98 -8.58
N VAL A 173 -1.64 6.20 -8.16
CA VAL A 173 -1.91 4.86 -8.71
C VAL A 173 -2.33 4.91 -10.17
N LYS A 174 -3.10 5.93 -10.57
CA LYS A 174 -3.54 6.10 -11.95
C LYS A 174 -2.37 6.35 -12.89
N ASP A 175 -1.47 7.26 -12.50
CA ASP A 175 -0.26 7.58 -13.26
C ASP A 175 0.70 6.38 -13.31
N ASP A 176 0.82 5.64 -12.22
CA ASP A 176 1.67 4.44 -12.16
C ASP A 176 1.16 3.33 -13.09
N PHE A 177 -0.16 3.07 -13.16
CA PHE A 177 -0.73 2.14 -14.15
C PHE A 177 -0.47 2.60 -15.59
N LYS A 178 -0.58 3.90 -15.86
CA LYS A 178 -0.25 4.46 -17.18
C LYS A 178 1.23 4.28 -17.51
N LYS A 179 2.10 4.63 -16.57
CA LYS A 179 3.57 4.55 -16.72
C LYS A 179 4.06 3.12 -16.91
N PHE A 180 3.61 2.19 -16.09
CA PHE A 180 4.22 0.85 -16.02
C PHE A 180 3.52 -0.19 -16.90
N HIS A 181 2.22 -0.02 -17.14
CA HIS A 181 1.42 -0.97 -17.91
C HIS A 181 0.84 -0.40 -19.20
N ASN A 182 1.03 0.89 -19.45
CA ASN A 182 0.37 1.65 -20.53
C ASN A 182 -1.17 1.49 -20.50
N LEU A 183 -1.74 1.47 -19.30
CA LEU A 183 -3.18 1.33 -19.09
C LEU A 183 -3.77 2.58 -18.44
N ASP A 184 -4.88 3.06 -19.00
CA ASP A 184 -5.72 4.09 -18.39
C ASP A 184 -6.73 3.42 -17.44
N VAL A 185 -6.39 3.37 -16.15
CA VAL A 185 -7.21 2.74 -15.12
C VAL A 185 -8.04 3.78 -14.39
N ASN A 186 -9.36 3.71 -14.52
CA ASN A 186 -10.29 4.61 -13.82
C ASN A 186 -10.80 4.02 -12.51
N GLU A 187 -10.73 2.70 -12.35
CA GLU A 187 -11.20 1.98 -11.15
C GLU A 187 -10.29 0.81 -10.83
N LEU A 188 -9.87 0.68 -9.58
CA LEU A 188 -9.23 -0.52 -9.05
C LEU A 188 -10.27 -1.59 -8.70
N ASP A 189 -9.81 -2.85 -8.65
CA ASP A 189 -10.64 -4.00 -8.30
C ASP A 189 -10.27 -4.65 -6.98
N GLY A 190 -9.14 -4.29 -6.39
CA GLY A 190 -8.71 -4.83 -5.11
C GLY A 190 -7.32 -4.38 -4.68
N LEU A 191 -7.03 -4.65 -3.41
CA LEU A 191 -5.72 -4.50 -2.79
C LEU A 191 -5.33 -5.76 -2.04
N ALA A 192 -4.01 -5.93 -1.86
CA ALA A 192 -3.48 -6.96 -0.97
C ALA A 192 -2.26 -6.43 -0.22
N ILE A 193 -2.12 -6.87 1.02
CA ILE A 193 -0.91 -6.70 1.84
C ILE A 193 -0.17 -8.02 1.84
N MET A 194 1.15 -7.99 1.77
CA MET A 194 1.96 -9.19 1.85
C MET A 194 3.31 -8.92 2.51
N SER A 195 3.81 -9.93 3.21
CA SER A 195 5.18 -10.05 3.69
C SER A 195 5.66 -11.44 3.39
N ASP A 196 6.84 -11.56 2.80
CA ASP A 196 7.36 -12.85 2.35
C ASP A 196 8.88 -12.94 2.50
N THR A 197 9.33 -14.17 2.71
CA THR A 197 10.74 -14.56 2.91
C THR A 197 10.99 -15.99 2.40
N ASP A 198 10.07 -16.51 1.58
CA ASP A 198 10.10 -17.90 1.15
C ASP A 198 11.17 -18.17 0.09
N ASN A 199 11.62 -17.16 -0.64
CA ASN A 199 12.72 -17.29 -1.61
C ASN A 199 14.09 -17.22 -0.92
N SER A 200 14.28 -16.29 -0.01
CA SER A 200 15.54 -16.07 0.72
C SER A 200 15.72 -16.98 1.93
N LYS A 201 14.62 -17.60 2.42
CA LYS A 201 14.57 -18.40 3.67
C LYS A 201 14.93 -17.58 4.91
N MET A 202 14.84 -16.27 4.85
CA MET A 202 15.13 -15.35 5.94
C MET A 202 13.90 -15.12 6.82
N LYS A 203 14.05 -14.20 7.78
CA LYS A 203 12.98 -13.73 8.65
C LYS A 203 12.86 -12.22 8.57
N SER A 204 11.63 -11.73 8.40
CA SER A 204 11.31 -10.31 8.43
C SER A 204 10.20 -10.00 9.45
N ILE A 205 10.18 -8.73 9.89
CA ILE A 205 9.13 -8.17 10.75
C ILE A 205 8.76 -6.81 10.20
N ALA A 206 7.47 -6.62 9.91
CA ALA A 206 6.96 -5.35 9.43
C ALA A 206 5.58 -5.02 10.02
N TYR A 207 5.17 -3.78 9.84
CA TYR A 207 3.92 -3.25 10.35
C TYR A 207 3.25 -2.38 9.30
N PHE A 208 1.90 -2.42 9.24
CA PHE A 208 1.08 -1.61 8.35
C PHE A 208 0.03 -0.87 9.16
N GLN A 209 -0.17 0.41 8.82
CA GLN A 209 -1.16 1.28 9.44
C GLN A 209 -1.69 2.28 8.40
N ASN A 210 -2.91 2.77 8.54
CA ASN A 210 -3.45 3.87 7.73
C ASN A 210 -3.24 3.70 6.21
N ILE A 211 -3.76 2.62 5.62
CA ILE A 211 -3.80 2.47 4.16
C ILE A 211 -5.11 3.07 3.66
N TYR A 212 -5.03 4.17 2.90
CA TYR A 212 -6.19 4.89 2.40
C TYR A 212 -5.92 5.55 1.04
N PHE A 213 -6.99 5.87 0.32
CA PHE A 213 -6.93 6.66 -0.89
C PHE A 213 -7.40 8.09 -0.64
N SER A 214 -6.80 9.07 -1.36
CA SER A 214 -7.12 10.48 -1.22
C SER A 214 -7.17 11.20 -2.56
N THR A 215 -7.77 12.41 -2.57
CA THR A 215 -7.82 13.31 -3.73
C THR A 215 -6.49 13.99 -4.02
N GLU A 216 -5.64 14.15 -3.02
CA GLU A 216 -4.33 14.81 -3.06
C GLU A 216 -3.29 14.11 -2.18
#